data_5640177534f87737fbd104671b354f02
#
_entry.id   5640177534f87737fbd104671b354f02
#
_cell.length_a   1.000
_cell.length_b   1.000
_cell.length_c   1.000
_cell.angle_alpha   90.00
_cell.angle_beta   90.00
_cell.angle_gamma   90.00
#
_symmetry.space_group_name_H-M   'P 1'
#
loop_
_entity.id
_entity.type
_entity.pdbx_description
1 polymer ?
#
loop_
_entity_poly.entity_id
_entity_poly.type
_entity_poly.pdbx_seq_one_letter_code
_entity_poly.pdbx_strand_id
1 'polypeptide(L)'
;LDDTVFPRIGVVDGDDALAREPHTGERDVRSEDRQLLLDAIGAATERLVITYTGANEISGQLRPPAVPLAELLDTLDTTTPEPVRKSVLIHHPLQPFDVRNVERGALIPGEPFSFDPVVLRAAHAAAGDRGAQPPFISGPLPAPPIADVALADLVGFFKDPVKGFFRALDYTLPWEVDGVTDAMPVDIDALEEWTVGDRMLADILRGMTPNEARDAEWRRGTLPPGNLGWRKATEIRDQVALLATDALKSRQVQPRAIDVDIDLGGGRRLAGTVTPVFGQRLVSVTYSKLDGRHLLEAWLPLLALYAHQPRTEWSALCIGRPKRGSTPRRETLGRPEAPAVDLLRDLVALYDAGRREPLPLPVKTSYAWATARHCGDDPVHAAEYRWRTNRYPGEDQQPAHERAWGPRAPLATLMQPLRPGEECDGEDNRLGAYAARLWLPMLRAEGSTV
;
A
#
# COMPACT_ATOMS: atom_id res chain seq x y z
N LEU A 1 -33.58 -4.48 -11.24
CA LEU A 1 -33.69 -5.47 -12.33
C LEU A 1 -32.80 -5.04 -13.50
N ASP A 2 -31.59 -5.53 -13.60
CA ASP A 2 -30.73 -5.38 -14.79
C ASP A 2 -30.50 -6.73 -15.47
N ASP A 3 -29.92 -6.73 -16.67
CA ASP A 3 -29.75 -7.90 -17.52
C ASP A 3 -28.71 -8.92 -16.98
N THR A 4 -27.95 -8.57 -15.95
CA THR A 4 -26.98 -9.46 -15.31
C THR A 4 -27.60 -10.29 -14.16
N VAL A 5 -28.75 -9.84 -13.62
CA VAL A 5 -29.40 -10.42 -12.45
C VAL A 5 -30.77 -11.00 -12.79
N PHE A 6 -31.44 -10.44 -13.81
CA PHE A 6 -32.80 -10.83 -14.14
C PHE A 6 -33.08 -10.84 -15.66
N PRO A 7 -33.67 -11.89 -16.23
CA PRO A 7 -33.99 -13.16 -15.59
C PRO A 7 -32.72 -13.90 -15.15
N ARG A 8 -32.84 -14.75 -14.12
CA ARG A 8 -31.71 -15.58 -13.68
C ARG A 8 -31.18 -16.42 -14.86
N ILE A 9 -29.87 -16.42 -15.03
CA ILE A 9 -29.21 -17.29 -15.99
C ILE A 9 -29.12 -18.66 -15.33
N GLY A 10 -29.82 -19.65 -15.87
CA GLY A 10 -29.63 -21.03 -15.45
C GLY A 10 -28.18 -21.44 -15.76
N VAL A 11 -27.38 -21.64 -14.72
CA VAL A 11 -26.07 -22.28 -14.88
C VAL A 11 -26.35 -23.73 -15.16
N VAL A 12 -26.12 -24.16 -16.40
CA VAL A 12 -26.13 -25.59 -16.75
C VAL A 12 -24.81 -26.14 -16.29
N ASP A 13 -24.76 -26.69 -15.07
CA ASP A 13 -23.63 -27.51 -14.66
C ASP A 13 -23.56 -28.76 -15.53
N GLY A 14 -22.34 -29.17 -15.92
CA GLY A 14 -22.13 -30.33 -16.78
C GLY A 14 -22.74 -31.63 -16.25
N ASP A 15 -23.14 -31.65 -14.97
CA ASP A 15 -23.77 -32.77 -14.27
C ASP A 15 -25.30 -32.69 -14.22
N ASP A 16 -25.90 -31.62 -14.77
CA ASP A 16 -27.35 -31.48 -14.83
C ASP A 16 -27.93 -32.44 -15.89
N ALA A 17 -28.44 -33.57 -15.43
CA ALA A 17 -29.03 -34.60 -16.29
C ALA A 17 -30.33 -34.12 -16.99
N LEU A 18 -31.08 -33.21 -16.38
CA LEU A 18 -32.33 -32.65 -16.96
C LEU A 18 -32.00 -31.66 -18.07
N ALA A 19 -30.93 -30.91 -17.96
CA ALA A 19 -30.50 -29.97 -18.99
C ALA A 19 -30.01 -30.65 -20.24
N ARG A 20 -29.62 -31.96 -20.23
CA ARG A 20 -29.18 -32.74 -21.39
C ARG A 20 -30.33 -33.16 -22.30
N GLU A 21 -31.49 -33.48 -21.74
CA GLU A 21 -32.69 -33.86 -22.45
C GLU A 21 -33.93 -33.22 -21.82
N PRO A 22 -34.17 -31.91 -22.09
CA PRO A 22 -35.28 -31.20 -21.47
C PRO A 22 -36.63 -31.71 -22.00
N HIS A 23 -37.56 -32.04 -21.09
CA HIS A 23 -38.92 -32.49 -21.45
C HIS A 23 -39.94 -31.38 -21.18
N THR A 24 -41.09 -31.49 -21.89
CA THR A 24 -42.21 -30.57 -21.66
C THR A 24 -42.71 -30.67 -20.22
N GLY A 25 -42.75 -29.55 -19.51
CA GLY A 25 -43.16 -29.47 -18.12
C GLY A 25 -42.00 -29.40 -17.10
N GLU A 26 -40.77 -29.52 -17.57
CA GLU A 26 -39.59 -29.25 -16.74
C GLU A 26 -39.43 -27.75 -16.44
N ARG A 27 -38.73 -27.48 -15.37
CA ARG A 27 -38.54 -26.13 -14.86
C ARG A 27 -37.62 -25.31 -15.79
N ASP A 28 -38.13 -24.18 -16.30
CA ASP A 28 -37.37 -23.16 -16.96
C ASP A 28 -37.35 -21.88 -16.14
N VAL A 29 -36.19 -21.60 -15.53
CA VAL A 29 -35.98 -20.47 -14.63
C VAL A 29 -36.29 -19.13 -15.30
N ARG A 30 -36.02 -19.00 -16.61
CA ARG A 30 -36.32 -17.76 -17.35
C ARG A 30 -37.79 -17.51 -17.51
N SER A 31 -38.58 -18.57 -17.82
CA SER A 31 -40.00 -18.48 -17.93
C SER A 31 -40.63 -18.22 -16.56
N GLU A 32 -40.15 -18.83 -15.49
CA GLU A 32 -40.58 -18.57 -14.14
C GLU A 32 -40.35 -17.09 -13.75
N ASP A 33 -39.19 -16.54 -14.02
CA ASP A 33 -38.88 -15.14 -13.69
C ASP A 33 -39.75 -14.17 -14.49
N ARG A 34 -40.04 -14.46 -15.75
CA ARG A 34 -41.00 -13.68 -16.56
C ARG A 34 -42.43 -13.75 -15.97
N GLN A 35 -42.83 -14.93 -15.52
CA GLN A 35 -44.12 -15.08 -14.84
C GLN A 35 -44.17 -14.30 -13.53
N LEU A 36 -43.13 -14.35 -12.73
CA LEU A 36 -43.02 -13.58 -11.49
C LEU A 36 -43.10 -12.05 -11.75
N LEU A 37 -42.47 -11.56 -12.83
CA LEU A 37 -42.63 -10.15 -13.20
C LEU A 37 -44.08 -9.83 -13.61
N LEU A 38 -44.72 -10.70 -14.40
CA LEU A 38 -46.13 -10.52 -14.78
C LEU A 38 -47.06 -10.53 -13.57
N ASP A 39 -46.83 -11.44 -12.62
CA ASP A 39 -47.58 -11.51 -11.37
C ASP A 39 -47.40 -10.23 -10.54
N ALA A 40 -46.18 -9.71 -10.46
CA ALA A 40 -45.89 -8.45 -9.78
C ALA A 40 -46.59 -7.26 -10.46
N ILE A 41 -46.64 -7.22 -11.79
CA ILE A 41 -47.35 -6.20 -12.56
C ILE A 41 -48.87 -6.30 -12.25
N GLY A 42 -49.41 -7.54 -12.30
CA GLY A 42 -50.84 -7.79 -12.02
C GLY A 42 -51.25 -7.53 -10.57
N ALA A 43 -50.33 -7.61 -9.62
CA ALA A 43 -50.60 -7.33 -8.21
C ALA A 43 -50.61 -5.82 -7.88
N ALA A 44 -50.12 -4.96 -8.75
CA ALA A 44 -50.17 -3.53 -8.53
C ALA A 44 -51.56 -2.97 -8.70
N THR A 45 -52.09 -2.33 -7.66
CA THR A 45 -53.46 -1.80 -7.65
C THR A 45 -53.57 -0.31 -8.05
N GLU A 46 -52.56 0.49 -7.68
CA GLU A 46 -52.56 1.93 -7.95
C GLU A 46 -51.29 2.39 -8.70
N ARG A 47 -50.16 1.89 -8.27
CA ARG A 47 -48.84 2.30 -8.85
C ARG A 47 -47.89 1.10 -8.92
N LEU A 48 -47.17 1.05 -10.00
CA LEU A 48 -46.07 0.11 -10.19
C LEU A 48 -44.76 0.91 -10.27
N VAL A 49 -43.81 0.61 -9.38
CA VAL A 49 -42.49 1.22 -9.37
C VAL A 49 -41.43 0.12 -9.57
N ILE A 50 -40.69 0.24 -10.65
CA ILE A 50 -39.62 -0.71 -10.96
C ILE A 50 -38.31 0.06 -10.95
N THR A 51 -37.32 -0.44 -10.20
CA THR A 51 -35.96 0.12 -10.15
C THR A 51 -34.97 -0.85 -10.79
N TYR A 52 -34.00 -0.31 -11.51
CA TYR A 52 -32.92 -1.10 -12.08
C TYR A 52 -31.60 -0.28 -12.08
N THR A 53 -30.46 -0.97 -12.14
CA THR A 53 -29.14 -0.33 -12.22
C THR A 53 -28.89 0.10 -13.66
N GLY A 54 -29.19 1.36 -13.98
CA GLY A 54 -29.08 1.90 -15.33
C GLY A 54 -27.68 2.35 -15.75
N ALA A 55 -26.69 2.30 -14.83
CA ALA A 55 -25.30 2.66 -15.12
C ALA A 55 -24.33 1.91 -14.21
N ASN A 56 -23.10 1.73 -14.68
CA ASN A 56 -22.01 1.21 -13.85
C ASN A 56 -21.58 2.28 -12.84
N GLU A 57 -21.51 1.92 -11.58
CA GLU A 57 -21.20 2.84 -10.44
C GLU A 57 -19.77 3.43 -10.47
N ILE A 58 -18.84 2.77 -11.15
CA ILE A 58 -17.44 3.23 -11.25
C ILE A 58 -17.20 3.99 -12.54
N SER A 59 -17.60 3.39 -13.68
CA SER A 59 -17.33 3.96 -15.02
C SER A 59 -18.40 4.93 -15.53
N GLY A 60 -19.61 4.90 -14.93
CA GLY A 60 -20.78 5.65 -15.43
C GLY A 60 -21.34 5.11 -16.75
N GLN A 61 -20.82 4.00 -17.28
CA GLN A 61 -21.30 3.41 -18.53
C GLN A 61 -22.75 2.95 -18.36
N LEU A 62 -23.61 3.37 -19.30
CA LEU A 62 -25.01 3.00 -19.29
C LEU A 62 -25.21 1.49 -19.42
N ARG A 63 -26.13 0.94 -18.66
CA ARG A 63 -26.58 -0.44 -18.71
C ARG A 63 -28.02 -0.50 -19.19
N PRO A 64 -28.37 -1.41 -20.10
CA PRO A 64 -29.72 -1.59 -20.51
C PRO A 64 -30.57 -2.18 -19.36
N PRO A 65 -31.90 -1.94 -19.34
CA PRO A 65 -32.79 -2.66 -18.44
C PRO A 65 -32.82 -4.14 -18.80
N ALA A 66 -33.23 -4.98 -17.85
CA ALA A 66 -33.48 -6.40 -18.10
C ALA A 66 -34.45 -6.58 -19.29
N VAL A 67 -34.23 -7.61 -20.10
CA VAL A 67 -35.03 -7.87 -21.33
C VAL A 67 -36.56 -7.84 -21.07
N PRO A 68 -37.11 -8.51 -20.02
CA PRO A 68 -38.55 -8.44 -19.76
C PRO A 68 -39.06 -7.03 -19.41
N LEU A 69 -38.19 -6.20 -18.79
CA LEU A 69 -38.55 -4.81 -18.51
C LEU A 69 -38.50 -3.95 -19.81
N ALA A 70 -37.56 -4.21 -20.69
CA ALA A 70 -37.53 -3.56 -21.99
C ALA A 70 -38.77 -3.91 -22.83
N GLU A 71 -39.19 -5.18 -22.84
CA GLU A 71 -40.42 -5.64 -23.51
C GLU A 71 -41.66 -4.98 -22.94
N LEU A 72 -41.73 -4.79 -21.62
CA LEU A 72 -42.84 -4.05 -20.99
C LEU A 72 -42.86 -2.58 -21.48
N LEU A 73 -41.72 -1.91 -21.52
CA LEU A 73 -41.59 -0.53 -22.00
C LEU A 73 -42.00 -0.42 -23.49
N ASP A 74 -41.57 -1.36 -24.32
CA ASP A 74 -41.93 -1.44 -25.74
C ASP A 74 -43.44 -1.64 -25.91
N THR A 75 -44.04 -2.51 -25.10
CA THR A 75 -45.50 -2.75 -25.08
C THR A 75 -46.26 -1.47 -24.69
N LEU A 76 -45.82 -0.78 -23.65
CA LEU A 76 -46.42 0.48 -23.24
C LEU A 76 -46.33 1.55 -24.34
N ASP A 77 -45.15 1.66 -25.02
CA ASP A 77 -44.97 2.60 -26.13
C ASP A 77 -45.94 2.33 -27.32
N THR A 78 -46.37 1.06 -27.51
CA THR A 78 -47.36 0.71 -28.58
C THR A 78 -48.80 0.95 -28.18
N THR A 79 -49.11 1.13 -26.89
CA THR A 79 -50.47 1.36 -26.39
C THR A 79 -50.91 2.81 -26.42
N THR A 80 -50.01 3.73 -26.72
CA THR A 80 -50.25 5.17 -26.76
C THR A 80 -49.82 5.80 -28.09
N PRO A 81 -50.44 6.93 -28.51
CA PRO A 81 -50.06 7.61 -29.75
C PRO A 81 -48.61 8.16 -29.74
N GLU A 82 -48.08 8.49 -28.57
CA GLU A 82 -46.70 8.91 -28.38
C GLU A 82 -45.99 7.97 -27.40
N PRO A 83 -44.69 7.68 -27.61
CA PRO A 83 -43.95 6.80 -26.71
C PRO A 83 -43.96 7.27 -25.26
N VAL A 84 -44.44 6.42 -24.35
CA VAL A 84 -44.61 6.72 -22.91
C VAL A 84 -43.25 6.70 -22.18
N ARG A 85 -42.27 6.01 -22.75
CA ARG A 85 -40.95 5.77 -22.14
C ARG A 85 -40.32 7.04 -21.58
N LYS A 86 -40.41 8.16 -22.31
CA LYS A 86 -39.86 9.45 -21.87
C LYS A 86 -40.51 10.03 -20.61
N SER A 87 -41.74 9.67 -20.34
CA SER A 87 -42.49 10.18 -19.18
C SER A 87 -42.42 9.25 -17.98
N VAL A 88 -42.23 7.93 -18.19
CA VAL A 88 -42.21 6.95 -17.11
C VAL A 88 -40.80 6.55 -16.66
N LEU A 89 -39.79 6.71 -17.52
CA LEU A 89 -38.40 6.36 -17.21
C LEU A 89 -37.65 7.57 -16.65
N ILE A 90 -37.29 7.50 -15.39
CA ILE A 90 -36.56 8.55 -14.69
C ILE A 90 -35.12 8.10 -14.50
N HIS A 91 -34.17 8.82 -15.08
CA HIS A 91 -32.74 8.58 -14.91
C HIS A 91 -32.22 9.35 -13.71
N HIS A 92 -31.96 8.64 -12.64
CA HIS A 92 -31.34 9.24 -11.45
C HIS A 92 -29.86 9.50 -11.66
N PRO A 93 -29.31 10.57 -11.09
CA PRO A 93 -27.86 10.77 -11.06
C PRO A 93 -27.19 9.70 -10.21
N LEU A 94 -25.93 9.42 -10.52
CA LEU A 94 -25.15 8.38 -9.83
C LEU A 94 -25.01 8.66 -8.32
N GLN A 95 -24.85 9.92 -7.96
CA GLN A 95 -24.63 10.30 -6.57
C GLN A 95 -25.94 10.73 -5.89
N PRO A 96 -26.27 10.22 -4.70
CA PRO A 96 -27.51 10.59 -3.98
C PRO A 96 -27.54 12.08 -3.63
N PHE A 97 -26.38 12.73 -3.45
CA PHE A 97 -26.24 14.16 -3.16
C PHE A 97 -26.11 15.04 -4.43
N ASP A 98 -26.43 14.52 -5.61
CA ASP A 98 -26.53 15.38 -6.80
C ASP A 98 -27.71 16.36 -6.63
N VAL A 99 -27.50 17.61 -6.97
CA VAL A 99 -28.50 18.68 -6.78
C VAL A 99 -29.82 18.36 -7.44
N ARG A 100 -29.84 17.63 -8.55
CA ARG A 100 -31.06 17.22 -9.27
C ARG A 100 -32.00 16.37 -8.42
N ASN A 101 -31.50 15.66 -7.41
CA ASN A 101 -32.36 14.87 -6.50
C ASN A 101 -33.19 15.76 -5.55
N VAL A 102 -32.71 16.97 -5.25
CA VAL A 102 -33.34 17.86 -4.26
C VAL A 102 -33.94 19.12 -4.90
N GLU A 103 -33.68 19.33 -6.19
CA GLU A 103 -34.20 20.48 -6.94
C GLU A 103 -35.58 20.18 -7.51
N ARG A 104 -36.51 21.12 -7.29
CA ARG A 104 -37.90 20.98 -7.75
C ARG A 104 -37.99 20.88 -9.25
N GLY A 105 -38.62 19.83 -9.76
CA GLY A 105 -38.85 19.64 -11.20
C GLY A 105 -37.65 19.12 -11.99
N ALA A 106 -36.53 18.86 -11.35
CA ALA A 106 -35.32 18.39 -12.05
C ALA A 106 -35.43 16.92 -12.48
N LEU A 107 -36.01 16.06 -11.67
CA LEU A 107 -36.21 14.63 -11.97
C LEU A 107 -37.67 14.26 -12.16
N ILE A 108 -38.56 14.81 -11.34
CA ILE A 108 -39.99 14.58 -11.42
C ILE A 108 -40.74 15.92 -11.52
N PRO A 109 -41.81 16.00 -12.30
CA PRO A 109 -42.57 17.24 -12.46
C PRO A 109 -43.11 17.79 -11.14
N GLY A 110 -42.80 19.04 -10.84
CA GLY A 110 -43.44 19.81 -9.78
C GLY A 110 -42.85 19.66 -8.38
N GLU A 111 -42.16 18.54 -8.07
CA GLU A 111 -41.64 18.25 -6.72
C GLU A 111 -40.16 17.87 -6.74
N PRO A 112 -39.42 18.05 -5.64
CA PRO A 112 -38.12 17.42 -5.49
C PRO A 112 -38.27 15.91 -5.32
N PHE A 113 -37.29 15.15 -5.79
CA PHE A 113 -37.31 13.69 -5.63
C PHE A 113 -36.99 13.27 -4.20
N SER A 114 -36.03 13.93 -3.56
CA SER A 114 -35.61 13.63 -2.19
C SER A 114 -35.95 14.76 -1.23
N PHE A 115 -36.43 14.39 -0.04
CA PHE A 115 -36.72 15.30 1.08
C PHE A 115 -35.76 15.09 2.25
N ASP A 116 -34.68 14.29 2.05
CA ASP A 116 -33.71 14.02 3.10
C ASP A 116 -32.85 15.29 3.37
N PRO A 117 -32.88 15.83 4.60
CA PRO A 117 -32.12 17.03 4.94
C PRO A 117 -30.60 16.82 4.94
N VAL A 118 -30.11 15.59 5.08
CA VAL A 118 -28.69 15.28 4.98
C VAL A 118 -28.24 15.34 3.53
N VAL A 119 -29.01 14.71 2.63
CA VAL A 119 -28.77 14.76 1.18
C VAL A 119 -28.83 16.20 0.67
N LEU A 120 -29.80 17.00 1.12
CA LEU A 120 -29.90 18.42 0.74
C LEU A 120 -28.67 19.22 1.14
N ARG A 121 -28.18 19.06 2.38
CA ARG A 121 -26.95 19.73 2.83
C ARG A 121 -25.74 19.29 2.04
N ALA A 122 -25.62 18.01 1.74
CA ALA A 122 -24.54 17.45 0.95
C ALA A 122 -24.58 17.96 -0.50
N ALA A 123 -25.80 18.07 -1.11
CA ALA A 123 -25.99 18.63 -2.45
C ALA A 123 -25.57 20.12 -2.50
N HIS A 124 -25.98 20.93 -1.52
CA HIS A 124 -25.56 22.30 -1.43
C HIS A 124 -24.04 22.45 -1.26
N ALA A 125 -23.42 21.62 -0.41
CA ALA A 125 -21.97 21.61 -0.24
C ALA A 125 -21.23 21.19 -1.51
N ALA A 126 -21.77 20.22 -2.26
CA ALA A 126 -21.17 19.73 -3.52
C ALA A 126 -21.31 20.76 -4.67
N ALA A 127 -22.40 21.55 -4.67
CA ALA A 127 -22.64 22.61 -5.65
C ALA A 127 -21.91 23.92 -5.33
N GLY A 128 -21.40 24.07 -4.11
CA GLY A 128 -20.64 25.24 -3.69
C GLY A 128 -19.23 25.30 -4.27
N ASP A 129 -18.58 26.45 -4.13
CA ASP A 129 -17.20 26.62 -4.52
C ASP A 129 -16.27 25.66 -3.77
N ARG A 130 -15.44 24.94 -4.52
CA ARG A 130 -14.43 24.06 -3.94
C ARG A 130 -13.27 24.90 -3.42
N GLY A 131 -13.26 25.16 -2.12
CA GLY A 131 -12.08 25.70 -1.44
C GLY A 131 -10.89 24.74 -1.52
N ALA A 132 -9.67 25.29 -1.41
CA ALA A 132 -8.49 24.46 -1.26
C ALA A 132 -8.64 23.58 0.01
N GLN A 133 -8.35 22.32 -0.11
CA GLN A 133 -8.36 21.42 1.04
C GLN A 133 -7.29 21.90 2.04
N PRO A 134 -7.65 22.19 3.31
CA PRO A 134 -6.65 22.57 4.29
C PRO A 134 -5.64 21.43 4.49
N PRO A 135 -4.36 21.75 4.78
CA PRO A 135 -3.38 20.72 5.08
C PRO A 135 -3.84 19.89 6.28
N PHE A 136 -3.42 18.63 6.33
CA PHE A 136 -3.79 17.71 7.42
C PHE A 136 -3.48 18.28 8.80
N ILE A 137 -2.33 18.96 8.93
CA ILE A 137 -1.97 19.77 10.09
C ILE A 137 -1.45 21.13 9.63
N SER A 138 -1.72 22.17 10.41
CA SER A 138 -1.28 23.53 10.09
C SER A 138 0.16 23.84 10.55
N GLY A 139 0.77 22.96 11.33
CA GLY A 139 2.13 23.09 11.83
C GLY A 139 2.49 21.95 12.79
N PRO A 140 3.73 21.94 13.31
CA PRO A 140 4.16 20.89 14.23
C PRO A 140 3.28 20.83 15.49
N LEU A 141 2.90 19.62 15.90
CA LEU A 141 2.20 19.37 17.15
C LEU A 141 3.07 19.71 18.37
N PRO A 142 2.49 19.92 19.54
CA PRO A 142 3.25 20.08 20.77
C PRO A 142 4.25 18.95 20.97
N ALA A 143 5.44 19.29 21.50
CA ALA A 143 6.46 18.28 21.78
C ALA A 143 5.95 17.33 22.88
N PRO A 144 6.07 16.00 22.70
CA PRO A 144 5.82 15.07 23.77
C PRO A 144 6.85 15.25 24.90
N PRO A 145 6.58 14.77 26.12
CA PRO A 145 7.59 14.74 27.17
C PRO A 145 8.86 14.01 26.71
N ILE A 146 10.02 14.53 27.13
CA ILE A 146 11.30 13.88 26.87
C ILE A 146 11.30 12.54 27.61
N ALA A 147 11.50 11.45 26.87
CA ALA A 147 11.58 10.11 27.40
C ALA A 147 12.71 9.35 26.72
N ASP A 148 13.18 8.28 27.33
CA ASP A 148 14.12 7.35 26.73
C ASP A 148 13.56 6.76 25.44
N VAL A 149 14.43 6.39 24.52
CA VAL A 149 14.07 5.86 23.21
C VAL A 149 14.48 4.40 23.13
N ALA A 150 13.57 3.54 22.76
CA ALA A 150 13.91 2.17 22.41
C ALA A 150 14.55 2.13 21.00
N LEU A 151 15.65 1.40 20.86
CA LEU A 151 16.31 1.21 19.56
C LEU A 151 15.34 0.64 18.50
N ALA A 152 14.47 -0.28 18.93
CA ALA A 152 13.46 -0.86 18.05
C ALA A 152 12.46 0.18 17.52
N ASP A 153 12.06 1.14 18.35
CA ASP A 153 11.15 2.23 17.95
C ASP A 153 11.83 3.18 16.97
N LEU A 154 13.10 3.49 17.20
CA LEU A 154 13.90 4.32 16.29
C LEU A 154 14.04 3.65 14.92
N VAL A 155 14.40 2.36 14.89
CA VAL A 155 14.47 1.57 13.65
C VAL A 155 13.09 1.49 12.97
N GLY A 156 12.05 1.19 13.75
CA GLY A 156 10.66 1.10 13.26
C GLY A 156 10.14 2.40 12.66
N PHE A 157 10.52 3.54 13.23
CA PHE A 157 10.16 4.86 12.72
C PHE A 157 10.81 5.12 11.36
N PHE A 158 12.12 4.93 11.23
CA PHE A 158 12.83 5.22 9.98
C PHE A 158 12.55 4.24 8.84
N LYS A 159 11.92 3.10 9.10
CA LYS A 159 11.37 2.25 8.03
C LYS A 159 10.33 2.95 7.17
N ASP A 160 9.55 3.85 7.77
CA ASP A 160 8.56 4.70 7.12
C ASP A 160 8.24 5.87 8.06
N PRO A 161 8.98 6.98 7.97
CA PRO A 161 8.81 8.13 8.89
C PRO A 161 7.41 8.74 8.83
N VAL A 162 6.77 8.73 7.67
CA VAL A 162 5.41 9.29 7.51
C VAL A 162 4.37 8.43 8.21
N LYS A 163 4.44 7.11 8.05
CA LYS A 163 3.63 6.18 8.87
C LYS A 163 3.99 6.25 10.34
N GLY A 164 5.26 6.53 10.66
CA GLY A 164 5.74 6.76 12.02
C GLY A 164 5.00 7.93 12.71
N PHE A 165 4.76 9.02 11.97
CA PHE A 165 3.94 10.13 12.45
C PHE A 165 2.50 9.69 12.76
N PHE A 166 1.83 9.00 11.83
CA PHE A 166 0.45 8.54 12.07
C PHE A 166 0.35 7.54 13.23
N ARG A 167 1.35 6.66 13.39
CA ARG A 167 1.44 5.76 14.55
C ARG A 167 1.57 6.54 15.89
N ALA A 168 2.34 7.63 15.87
CA ALA A 168 2.49 8.47 17.07
C ALA A 168 1.17 9.17 17.47
N LEU A 169 0.23 9.32 16.55
CA LEU A 169 -1.12 9.83 16.77
C LEU A 169 -2.14 8.74 17.10
N ASP A 170 -1.73 7.47 17.16
CA ASP A 170 -2.65 6.33 17.23
C ASP A 170 -3.70 6.35 16.10
N TYR A 171 -3.30 6.86 14.93
CA TYR A 171 -4.16 7.00 13.77
C TYR A 171 -3.95 5.84 12.80
N THR A 172 -5.01 5.06 12.61
CA THR A 172 -5.02 3.98 11.60
C THR A 172 -5.40 4.58 10.24
N LEU A 173 -4.48 4.45 9.28
CA LEU A 173 -4.75 4.84 7.90
C LEU A 173 -5.83 3.94 7.32
N PRO A 174 -6.79 4.50 6.54
CA PRO A 174 -7.72 3.69 5.77
C PRO A 174 -6.96 2.73 4.85
N TRP A 175 -7.38 1.49 4.81
CA TRP A 175 -6.86 0.50 3.89
C TRP A 175 -8.00 -0.04 3.05
N GLU A 176 -7.74 -0.27 1.79
CA GLU A 176 -8.68 -1.00 0.94
C GLU A 176 -8.60 -2.48 1.32
N VAL A 177 -9.74 -3.07 1.63
CA VAL A 177 -9.83 -4.52 1.77
C VAL A 177 -9.95 -5.06 0.36
N ASP A 178 -8.89 -5.68 -0.13
CA ASP A 178 -8.95 -6.40 -1.41
C ASP A 178 -10.07 -7.46 -1.31
N GLY A 179 -11.04 -7.36 -2.22
CA GLY A 179 -12.10 -8.36 -2.30
C GLY A 179 -11.47 -9.74 -2.54
N VAL A 180 -11.94 -10.74 -1.80
CA VAL A 180 -11.53 -12.12 -2.06
C VAL A 180 -11.92 -12.46 -3.49
N THR A 181 -10.93 -12.71 -4.34
CA THR A 181 -11.17 -13.16 -5.71
C THR A 181 -11.50 -14.64 -5.68
N ASP A 182 -12.66 -15.00 -6.20
CA ASP A 182 -13.10 -16.41 -6.38
C ASP A 182 -12.32 -17.13 -7.50
N ALA A 183 -11.47 -16.42 -8.21
CA ALA A 183 -10.68 -16.99 -9.29
C ALA A 183 -9.55 -17.88 -8.74
N MET A 184 -9.41 -19.08 -9.29
CA MET A 184 -8.26 -19.93 -8.99
C MET A 184 -6.98 -19.21 -9.41
N PRO A 185 -6.00 -19.01 -8.51
CA PRO A 185 -4.76 -18.32 -8.85
C PRO A 185 -3.99 -19.15 -9.88
N VAL A 186 -3.79 -18.58 -11.07
CA VAL A 186 -2.96 -19.17 -12.13
C VAL A 186 -1.50 -18.75 -11.96
N ASP A 187 -1.27 -17.57 -11.40
CA ASP A 187 0.04 -17.02 -11.06
C ASP A 187 -0.05 -16.32 -9.70
N ILE A 188 1.09 -16.14 -9.06
CA ILE A 188 1.20 -15.39 -7.80
C ILE A 188 1.73 -13.99 -8.09
N ASP A 189 1.21 -13.00 -7.38
CA ASP A 189 1.67 -11.63 -7.51
C ASP A 189 3.08 -11.43 -6.88
N ALA A 190 3.62 -10.22 -7.03
CA ALA A 190 4.96 -9.92 -6.52
C ALA A 190 5.04 -9.92 -4.98
N LEU A 191 3.95 -9.63 -4.28
CA LEU A 191 3.89 -9.65 -2.81
C LEU A 191 3.77 -11.08 -2.29
N GLU A 192 2.96 -11.90 -2.94
CA GLU A 192 2.84 -13.33 -2.64
C GLU A 192 4.16 -14.04 -2.90
N GLU A 193 4.81 -13.79 -4.05
CA GLU A 193 6.15 -14.31 -4.37
C GLU A 193 7.16 -13.92 -3.29
N TRP A 194 7.14 -12.66 -2.88
CA TRP A 194 8.02 -12.19 -1.81
C TRP A 194 7.74 -12.92 -0.49
N THR A 195 6.47 -13.08 -0.14
CA THR A 195 6.05 -13.75 1.10
C THR A 195 6.53 -15.22 1.13
N VAL A 196 6.35 -15.93 0.02
CA VAL A 196 6.85 -17.32 -0.12
C VAL A 196 8.37 -17.37 -0.01
N GLY A 197 9.07 -16.48 -0.73
CA GLY A 197 10.52 -16.45 -0.73
C GLY A 197 11.13 -16.07 0.62
N ASP A 198 10.52 -15.13 1.34
CA ASP A 198 10.97 -14.70 2.67
C ASP A 198 10.83 -15.82 3.70
N ARG A 199 9.70 -16.55 3.68
CA ARG A 199 9.50 -17.73 4.53
C ARG A 199 10.49 -18.86 4.22
N MET A 200 10.69 -19.20 2.93
CA MET A 200 11.69 -20.19 2.53
C MET A 200 13.10 -19.80 2.99
N LEU A 201 13.45 -18.52 2.85
CA LEU A 201 14.74 -18.00 3.31
C LEU A 201 14.90 -18.17 4.82
N ALA A 202 13.90 -17.78 5.58
CA ALA A 202 13.90 -17.94 7.04
C ALA A 202 14.05 -19.41 7.46
N ASP A 203 13.36 -20.34 6.80
CA ASP A 203 13.40 -21.77 7.10
C ASP A 203 14.77 -22.37 6.78
N ILE A 204 15.39 -22.00 5.65
CA ILE A 204 16.75 -22.46 5.29
C ILE A 204 17.79 -21.90 6.27
N LEU A 205 17.66 -20.65 6.68
CA LEU A 205 18.57 -20.03 7.65
C LEU A 205 18.44 -20.63 9.06
N ARG A 206 17.31 -21.32 9.36
CA ARG A 206 17.10 -22.12 10.59
C ARG A 206 17.59 -23.56 10.47
N GLY A 207 18.06 -23.98 9.29
CA GLY A 207 18.66 -25.30 9.08
C GLY A 207 17.87 -26.26 8.19
N MET A 208 16.75 -25.85 7.61
CA MET A 208 16.08 -26.66 6.59
C MET A 208 16.91 -26.71 5.30
N THR A 209 16.82 -27.82 4.59
CA THR A 209 17.34 -27.88 3.23
C THR A 209 16.44 -27.06 2.28
N PRO A 210 16.96 -26.56 1.15
CA PRO A 210 16.14 -25.83 0.17
C PRO A 210 14.93 -26.63 -0.33
N ASN A 211 15.06 -27.95 -0.47
CA ASN A 211 13.95 -28.81 -0.89
C ASN A 211 12.88 -28.95 0.20
N GLU A 212 13.27 -29.13 1.45
CA GLU A 212 12.32 -29.18 2.58
C GLU A 212 11.54 -27.85 2.71
N ALA A 213 12.21 -26.71 2.56
CA ALA A 213 11.56 -25.40 2.59
C ALA A 213 10.55 -25.24 1.44
N ARG A 214 10.91 -25.67 0.21
CA ARG A 214 9.96 -25.69 -0.93
C ARG A 214 8.76 -26.59 -0.64
N ASP A 215 9.00 -27.80 -0.12
CA ASP A 215 7.95 -28.77 0.17
C ASP A 215 7.04 -28.30 1.32
N ALA A 216 7.57 -27.51 2.25
CA ALA A 216 6.78 -26.85 3.29
C ALA A 216 5.83 -25.79 2.69
N GLU A 217 6.32 -24.93 1.80
CA GLU A 217 5.48 -23.95 1.11
C GLU A 217 4.43 -24.60 0.20
N TRP A 218 4.80 -25.71 -0.47
CA TRP A 218 3.83 -26.49 -1.25
C TRP A 218 2.66 -26.98 -0.41
N ARG A 219 2.95 -27.53 0.78
CA ARG A 219 1.91 -28.02 1.70
C ARG A 219 1.03 -26.93 2.29
N ARG A 220 1.45 -25.65 2.26
CA ARG A 220 0.63 -24.50 2.71
C ARG A 220 -0.55 -24.24 1.79
N GLY A 221 -0.51 -24.67 0.53
CA GLY A 221 -1.60 -24.52 -0.43
C GLY A 221 -1.81 -23.08 -0.94
N THR A 222 -0.87 -22.17 -0.75
CA THR A 222 -0.95 -20.77 -1.22
C THR A 222 -0.44 -20.57 -2.65
N LEU A 223 0.21 -21.61 -3.21
CA LEU A 223 0.75 -21.59 -4.56
C LEU A 223 -0.31 -22.07 -5.57
N PRO A 224 -0.22 -21.67 -6.83
CA PRO A 224 -1.06 -22.21 -7.90
C PRO A 224 -1.03 -23.74 -7.93
N PRO A 225 -2.12 -24.42 -8.27
CA PRO A 225 -2.17 -25.87 -8.25
C PRO A 225 -1.34 -26.51 -9.38
N GLY A 226 -0.93 -27.75 -9.16
CA GLY A 226 -0.25 -28.58 -10.13
C GLY A 226 1.15 -28.07 -10.51
N ASN A 227 1.54 -28.32 -11.76
CA ASN A 227 2.90 -28.02 -12.23
C ASN A 227 3.25 -26.53 -12.26
N LEU A 228 2.27 -25.64 -12.37
CA LEU A 228 2.51 -24.19 -12.39
C LEU A 228 3.09 -23.73 -11.07
N GLY A 229 2.41 -24.01 -9.96
CA GLY A 229 2.88 -23.63 -8.63
C GLY A 229 4.15 -24.37 -8.23
N TRP A 230 4.29 -25.66 -8.60
CA TRP A 230 5.51 -26.41 -8.34
C TRP A 230 6.75 -25.81 -9.01
N ARG A 231 6.60 -25.42 -10.28
CA ARG A 231 7.65 -24.73 -11.03
C ARG A 231 8.00 -23.39 -10.38
N LYS A 232 6.99 -22.59 -10.02
CA LYS A 232 7.19 -21.31 -9.36
C LYS A 232 7.89 -21.47 -8.01
N ALA A 233 7.46 -22.44 -7.19
CA ALA A 233 8.13 -22.78 -5.92
C ALA A 233 9.59 -23.18 -6.13
N THR A 234 9.88 -23.90 -7.20
CA THR A 234 11.25 -24.33 -7.55
C THR A 234 12.12 -23.13 -7.97
N GLU A 235 11.59 -22.21 -8.78
CA GLU A 235 12.28 -20.98 -9.16
C GLU A 235 12.61 -20.10 -7.94
N ILE A 236 11.65 -19.93 -7.03
CA ILE A 236 11.85 -19.20 -5.77
C ILE A 236 12.91 -19.91 -4.90
N ARG A 237 12.82 -21.24 -4.72
CA ARG A 237 13.79 -22.03 -3.97
C ARG A 237 15.21 -21.81 -4.48
N ASP A 238 15.42 -21.82 -5.79
CA ASP A 238 16.76 -21.66 -6.38
C ASP A 238 17.34 -20.27 -6.08
N GLN A 239 16.54 -19.23 -6.15
CA GLN A 239 16.95 -17.89 -5.77
C GLN A 239 17.26 -17.79 -4.27
N VAL A 240 16.40 -18.36 -3.42
CA VAL A 240 16.57 -18.36 -1.96
C VAL A 240 17.81 -19.15 -1.56
N ALA A 241 18.08 -20.29 -2.19
CA ALA A 241 19.24 -21.13 -1.90
C ALA A 241 20.56 -20.38 -2.12
N LEU A 242 20.64 -19.54 -3.17
CA LEU A 242 21.82 -18.69 -3.42
C LEU A 242 22.01 -17.66 -2.32
N LEU A 243 20.93 -16.98 -1.89
CA LEU A 243 20.96 -16.01 -0.80
C LEU A 243 21.37 -16.65 0.52
N ALA A 244 20.76 -17.78 0.87
CA ALA A 244 21.04 -18.50 2.10
C ALA A 244 22.48 -19.04 2.13
N THR A 245 22.96 -19.60 1.02
CA THR A 245 24.35 -20.10 0.91
C THR A 245 25.36 -18.97 1.14
N ASP A 246 25.11 -17.80 0.58
CA ASP A 246 25.98 -16.64 0.75
C ASP A 246 25.93 -16.10 2.19
N ALA A 247 24.74 -16.06 2.79
CA ALA A 247 24.55 -15.65 4.17
C ALA A 247 25.23 -16.59 5.17
N LEU A 248 25.11 -17.91 4.97
CA LEU A 248 25.68 -18.91 5.87
C LEU A 248 27.21 -18.85 5.92
N LYS A 249 27.88 -18.45 4.81
CA LYS A 249 29.32 -18.19 4.81
C LYS A 249 29.74 -17.11 5.81
N SER A 250 28.86 -16.14 6.05
CA SER A 250 29.11 -15.02 6.97
C SER A 250 28.56 -15.27 8.38
N ARG A 251 27.87 -16.38 8.61
CA ARG A 251 27.24 -16.79 9.87
C ARG A 251 27.89 -18.01 10.51
N GLN A 252 29.20 -18.20 10.33
CA GLN A 252 29.93 -19.39 10.82
C GLN A 252 30.10 -19.39 12.34
N VAL A 253 30.00 -18.23 12.99
CA VAL A 253 30.09 -18.08 14.44
C VAL A 253 28.69 -18.10 15.04
N GLN A 254 28.53 -18.64 16.25
CA GLN A 254 27.26 -18.62 16.96
C GLN A 254 26.76 -17.19 17.13
N PRO A 255 25.47 -16.93 16.84
CA PRO A 255 24.88 -15.61 17.01
C PRO A 255 24.80 -15.24 18.49
N ARG A 256 25.02 -13.99 18.79
CA ARG A 256 24.82 -13.42 20.14
C ARG A 256 23.91 -12.20 20.08
N ALA A 257 23.27 -11.91 21.17
CA ALA A 257 22.56 -10.66 21.44
C ALA A 257 23.45 -9.74 22.24
N ILE A 258 23.44 -8.45 21.95
CA ILE A 258 24.18 -7.40 22.67
C ILE A 258 23.19 -6.35 23.12
N ASP A 259 23.04 -6.21 24.43
CA ASP A 259 22.26 -5.13 25.00
C ASP A 259 23.07 -3.84 24.95
N VAL A 260 22.45 -2.81 24.44
CA VAL A 260 23.01 -1.46 24.30
C VAL A 260 22.24 -0.50 25.20
N ASP A 261 22.99 0.39 25.84
CA ASP A 261 22.47 1.44 26.69
C ASP A 261 23.39 2.65 26.51
N ILE A 262 22.88 3.68 25.84
CA ILE A 262 23.65 4.81 25.31
C ILE A 262 23.11 6.09 25.91
N ASP A 263 23.97 6.84 26.57
CA ASP A 263 23.65 8.18 27.06
C ASP A 263 23.67 9.19 25.91
N LEU A 264 22.51 9.75 25.60
CA LEU A 264 22.37 10.79 24.57
C LEU A 264 22.58 12.19 25.13
N GLY A 265 22.82 12.33 26.41
CA GLY A 265 22.89 13.61 27.11
C GLY A 265 21.51 14.13 27.54
N GLY A 266 21.52 15.17 28.43
CA GLY A 266 20.26 15.75 28.91
C GLY A 266 19.38 14.82 29.74
N GLY A 267 19.93 13.73 30.28
CA GLY A 267 19.20 12.71 31.03
C GLY A 267 18.40 11.73 30.16
N ARG A 268 18.66 11.70 28.86
CA ARG A 268 17.99 10.85 27.88
C ARG A 268 18.86 9.71 27.44
N ARG A 269 18.30 8.52 27.31
CA ARG A 269 19.00 7.31 26.89
C ARG A 269 18.38 6.69 25.65
N LEU A 270 19.22 5.96 24.87
CA LEU A 270 18.80 5.04 23.83
C LEU A 270 19.18 3.63 24.28
N ALA A 271 18.19 2.76 24.46
CA ALA A 271 18.40 1.40 24.94
C ALA A 271 17.75 0.37 24.04
N GLY A 272 18.29 -0.84 24.03
CA GLY A 272 17.72 -1.96 23.26
C GLY A 272 18.69 -3.11 23.12
N THR A 273 18.29 -4.13 22.34
CA THR A 273 19.11 -5.31 22.06
C THR A 273 19.41 -5.38 20.58
N VAL A 274 20.68 -5.51 20.23
CA VAL A 274 21.15 -5.75 18.85
C VAL A 274 21.35 -7.24 18.64
N THR A 275 20.60 -7.85 17.73
CA THR A 275 20.64 -9.30 17.44
C THR A 275 20.15 -9.57 16.00
N PRO A 276 20.67 -10.58 15.28
CA PRO A 276 21.82 -11.43 15.66
C PRO A 276 23.17 -10.79 15.29
N VAL A 277 24.16 -10.93 16.17
CA VAL A 277 25.54 -10.50 15.93
C VAL A 277 26.45 -11.74 15.81
N PHE A 278 27.16 -11.84 14.71
CA PHE A 278 28.08 -12.94 14.41
C PHE A 278 29.53 -12.43 14.55
N GLY A 279 30.19 -12.74 15.67
CA GLY A 279 31.49 -12.16 16.00
C GLY A 279 31.41 -10.64 16.20
N GLN A 280 31.94 -9.88 15.25
CA GLN A 280 31.88 -8.41 15.20
C GLN A 280 31.03 -7.91 14.02
N ARG A 281 30.16 -8.78 13.48
CA ARG A 281 29.40 -8.45 12.27
C ARG A 281 27.90 -8.68 12.46
N LEU A 282 27.10 -7.70 12.06
CA LEU A 282 25.68 -7.86 11.78
C LEU A 282 25.50 -8.48 10.39
N VAL A 283 24.68 -9.51 10.25
CA VAL A 283 24.37 -10.11 8.93
C VAL A 283 22.86 -10.09 8.71
N SER A 284 22.43 -9.18 7.89
CA SER A 284 21.04 -9.05 7.46
C SER A 284 20.86 -9.69 6.09
N VAL A 285 19.83 -10.49 5.94
CA VAL A 285 19.50 -11.17 4.68
C VAL A 285 18.02 -11.00 4.40
N THR A 286 17.69 -10.63 3.18
CA THR A 286 16.30 -10.44 2.74
C THR A 286 16.06 -11.06 1.37
N TYR A 287 14.85 -11.56 1.15
CA TYR A 287 14.41 -11.96 -0.19
C TYR A 287 14.03 -10.75 -1.07
N SER A 288 14.14 -9.55 -0.57
CA SER A 288 13.94 -8.31 -1.35
C SER A 288 15.17 -7.96 -2.20
N LYS A 289 14.99 -7.11 -3.20
CA LYS A 289 16.10 -6.36 -3.80
C LYS A 289 16.56 -5.33 -2.78
N LEU A 290 17.88 -5.27 -2.51
CA LEU A 290 18.41 -4.31 -1.56
C LEU A 290 18.12 -2.88 -2.00
N ASP A 291 17.60 -2.10 -1.07
CA ASP A 291 17.41 -0.66 -1.19
C ASP A 291 17.83 0.05 0.11
N GLY A 292 17.73 1.39 0.12
CA GLY A 292 18.14 2.19 1.27
C GLY A 292 17.48 1.77 2.59
N ARG A 293 16.23 1.35 2.55
CA ARG A 293 15.51 0.92 3.76
C ARG A 293 16.19 -0.28 4.44
N HIS A 294 16.60 -1.28 3.67
CA HIS A 294 17.29 -2.47 4.23
C HIS A 294 18.67 -2.12 4.80
N LEU A 295 19.37 -1.19 4.15
CA LEU A 295 20.65 -0.68 4.65
C LEU A 295 20.45 0.10 5.95
N LEU A 296 19.44 0.94 6.03
CA LEU A 296 19.12 1.72 7.22
C LEU A 296 18.73 0.83 8.42
N GLU A 297 18.00 -0.26 8.17
CA GLU A 297 17.66 -1.25 9.19
C GLU A 297 18.91 -1.93 9.80
N ALA A 298 19.99 -2.03 9.05
CA ALA A 298 21.27 -2.52 9.54
C ALA A 298 22.15 -1.41 10.12
N TRP A 299 22.06 -0.19 9.58
CA TRP A 299 22.85 0.96 9.98
C TRP A 299 22.57 1.44 11.39
N LEU A 300 21.29 1.58 11.77
CA LEU A 300 20.91 2.05 13.08
C LEU A 300 21.41 1.15 14.22
N PRO A 301 21.25 -0.18 14.18
CA PRO A 301 21.88 -1.08 15.13
C PRO A 301 23.41 -1.04 15.11
N LEU A 302 24.01 -0.84 13.94
CA LEU A 302 25.48 -0.70 13.82
C LEU A 302 25.98 0.56 14.54
N LEU A 303 25.30 1.69 14.38
CA LEU A 303 25.60 2.91 15.14
C LEU A 303 25.48 2.70 16.65
N ALA A 304 24.42 1.98 17.10
CA ALA A 304 24.24 1.66 18.49
C ALA A 304 25.38 0.81 19.05
N LEU A 305 25.90 -0.16 18.29
CA LEU A 305 27.09 -0.94 18.66
C LEU A 305 28.34 -0.08 18.76
N TYR A 306 28.59 0.81 17.80
CA TYR A 306 29.73 1.72 17.84
C TYR A 306 29.63 2.73 19.01
N ALA A 307 28.44 3.21 19.33
CA ALA A 307 28.23 4.10 20.46
C ALA A 307 28.44 3.40 21.81
N HIS A 308 28.02 2.13 21.90
CA HIS A 308 28.15 1.32 23.12
C HIS A 308 29.59 0.80 23.32
N GLN A 309 30.26 0.37 22.22
CA GLN A 309 31.63 -0.19 22.25
C GLN A 309 32.49 0.44 21.14
N PRO A 310 32.95 1.68 21.32
CA PRO A 310 33.59 2.46 20.25
C PRO A 310 34.98 1.94 19.80
N ARG A 311 35.61 1.08 20.62
CA ARG A 311 36.90 0.50 20.30
C ARG A 311 36.82 -0.79 19.48
N THR A 312 35.65 -1.35 19.33
CA THR A 312 35.43 -2.58 18.55
C THR A 312 35.16 -2.23 17.09
N GLU A 313 35.79 -2.95 16.18
CA GLU A 313 35.56 -2.79 14.73
C GLU A 313 34.30 -3.56 14.34
N TRP A 314 33.17 -2.88 14.41
CA TRP A 314 31.89 -3.43 13.98
C TRP A 314 31.69 -3.28 12.49
N SER A 315 30.94 -4.18 11.87
CA SER A 315 30.48 -4.07 10.48
C SER A 315 29.09 -4.63 10.35
N ALA A 316 28.37 -4.20 9.30
CA ALA A 316 27.11 -4.81 8.92
C ALA A 316 27.19 -5.27 7.45
N LEU A 317 26.72 -6.48 7.18
CA LEU A 317 26.62 -7.06 5.85
C LEU A 317 25.14 -7.26 5.52
N CYS A 318 24.68 -6.61 4.47
CA CYS A 318 23.33 -6.75 3.92
C CYS A 318 23.38 -7.59 2.65
N ILE A 319 22.59 -8.64 2.57
CA ILE A 319 22.48 -9.54 1.43
C ILE A 319 21.04 -9.56 0.92
N GLY A 320 20.85 -9.38 -0.37
CA GLY A 320 19.51 -9.44 -0.97
C GLY A 320 19.53 -9.88 -2.43
N ARG A 321 18.35 -9.98 -3.03
CA ARG A 321 18.26 -10.37 -4.44
C ARG A 321 18.99 -9.35 -5.34
N PRO A 322 19.60 -9.81 -6.44
CA PRO A 322 20.22 -8.90 -7.41
C PRO A 322 19.16 -8.10 -8.16
N LYS A 323 19.53 -6.93 -8.67
CA LYS A 323 18.70 -6.14 -9.59
C LYS A 323 18.58 -6.82 -10.95
N ARG A 324 19.67 -7.49 -11.41
CA ARG A 324 19.78 -8.26 -12.65
C ARG A 324 20.70 -9.47 -12.41
N GLY A 325 20.45 -10.56 -13.12
CA GLY A 325 21.23 -11.80 -12.96
C GLY A 325 20.86 -12.61 -11.71
N SER A 326 21.70 -13.57 -11.33
CA SER A 326 21.46 -14.51 -10.23
C SER A 326 22.34 -14.32 -9.01
N THR A 327 23.45 -13.57 -9.12
CA THR A 327 24.40 -13.38 -8.00
C THR A 327 23.78 -12.46 -6.94
N PRO A 328 23.71 -12.90 -5.66
CA PRO A 328 23.23 -12.06 -4.56
C PRO A 328 23.96 -10.71 -4.50
N ARG A 329 23.20 -9.65 -4.28
CA ARG A 329 23.77 -8.33 -4.02
C ARG A 329 24.21 -8.26 -2.56
N ARG A 330 25.41 -7.74 -2.34
CA ARG A 330 26.02 -7.56 -1.02
C ARG A 330 26.39 -6.10 -0.84
N GLU A 331 26.05 -5.56 0.31
CA GLU A 331 26.48 -4.22 0.73
C GLU A 331 27.06 -4.32 2.14
N THR A 332 28.17 -3.68 2.36
CA THR A 332 28.86 -3.67 3.65
C THR A 332 28.87 -2.26 4.20
N LEU A 333 28.50 -2.11 5.46
CA LEU A 333 28.56 -0.86 6.21
C LEU A 333 29.65 -0.99 7.26
N GLY A 334 30.51 0.00 7.34
CA GLY A 334 31.62 0.05 8.26
C GLY A 334 31.49 1.14 9.33
N ARG A 335 32.63 1.61 9.80
CA ARG A 335 32.74 2.65 10.83
C ARG A 335 32.18 3.98 10.30
N PRO A 336 31.33 4.67 11.07
CA PRO A 336 30.90 6.03 10.74
C PRO A 336 32.07 7.02 10.80
N GLU A 337 32.05 8.04 9.93
CA GLU A 337 33.08 9.12 9.93
C GLU A 337 32.97 10.00 11.17
N ALA A 338 31.73 10.28 11.61
CA ALA A 338 31.47 11.06 12.82
C ALA A 338 31.24 10.15 14.05
N PRO A 339 31.37 10.66 15.28
CA PRO A 339 31.08 9.89 16.47
C PRO A 339 29.64 9.32 16.45
N ALA A 340 29.50 8.03 16.66
CA ALA A 340 28.21 7.32 16.54
C ALA A 340 27.14 7.90 17.49
N VAL A 341 27.55 8.39 18.67
CA VAL A 341 26.64 9.02 19.64
C VAL A 341 26.03 10.32 19.07
N ASP A 342 26.82 11.10 18.35
CA ASP A 342 26.34 12.38 17.78
C ASP A 342 25.37 12.11 16.62
N LEU A 343 25.67 11.12 15.78
CA LEU A 343 24.73 10.66 14.74
C LEU A 343 23.44 10.13 15.34
N LEU A 344 23.51 9.38 16.44
CA LEU A 344 22.30 8.90 17.13
C LEU A 344 21.49 10.03 17.74
N ARG A 345 22.15 11.07 18.29
CA ARG A 345 21.45 12.28 18.78
C ARG A 345 20.71 12.99 17.67
N ASP A 346 21.34 13.15 16.51
CA ASP A 346 20.70 13.77 15.35
C ASP A 346 19.50 12.93 14.86
N LEU A 347 19.65 11.61 14.75
CA LEU A 347 18.56 10.72 14.38
C LEU A 347 17.41 10.73 15.39
N VAL A 348 17.70 10.81 16.69
CA VAL A 348 16.67 10.95 17.74
C VAL A 348 15.97 12.32 17.64
N ALA A 349 16.70 13.39 17.30
CA ALA A 349 16.07 14.69 17.03
C ALA A 349 15.12 14.64 15.81
N LEU A 350 15.51 13.93 14.73
CA LEU A 350 14.62 13.67 13.59
C LEU A 350 13.40 12.83 13.99
N TYR A 351 13.59 11.80 14.81
CA TYR A 351 12.51 10.98 15.35
C TYR A 351 11.49 11.82 16.14
N ASP A 352 11.96 12.71 17.01
CA ASP A 352 11.10 13.60 17.78
C ASP A 352 10.35 14.60 16.89
N ALA A 353 11.04 15.20 15.93
CA ALA A 353 10.41 16.08 14.95
C ALA A 353 9.33 15.35 14.13
N GLY A 354 9.63 14.13 13.70
CA GLY A 354 8.73 13.32 12.90
C GLY A 354 7.51 12.75 13.66
N ARG A 355 7.52 12.80 14.98
CA ARG A 355 6.33 12.50 15.81
C ARG A 355 5.40 13.72 15.98
N ARG A 356 5.85 14.89 15.55
CA ARG A 356 5.11 16.15 15.65
C ARG A 356 4.54 16.62 14.32
N GLU A 357 5.18 16.26 13.21
CA GLU A 357 4.72 16.54 11.85
C GLU A 357 5.20 15.47 10.87
N PRO A 358 4.52 15.25 9.73
CA PRO A 358 5.05 14.41 8.67
C PRO A 358 6.34 15.03 8.11
N LEU A 359 7.48 14.40 8.37
CA LEU A 359 8.73 14.85 7.78
C LEU A 359 8.76 14.60 6.27
N PRO A 360 9.36 15.48 5.47
CA PRO A 360 9.54 15.26 4.03
C PRO A 360 10.62 14.20 3.77
N LEU A 361 10.43 13.01 4.33
CA LEU A 361 11.30 11.85 4.27
C LEU A 361 10.59 10.58 3.74
N PRO A 362 9.94 10.61 2.57
CA PRO A 362 9.56 9.37 1.91
C PRO A 362 10.82 8.57 1.63
N VAL A 363 10.81 7.28 1.99
CA VAL A 363 12.06 6.50 2.12
C VAL A 363 12.81 6.34 0.81
N LYS A 364 12.11 6.01 -0.29
CA LYS A 364 12.74 5.82 -1.60
C LYS A 364 13.16 7.15 -2.24
N THR A 365 12.33 8.18 -2.09
CA THR A 365 12.57 9.52 -2.63
C THR A 365 13.75 10.18 -1.94
N SER A 366 13.78 10.19 -0.60
CA SER A 366 14.87 10.78 0.17
C SER A 366 16.19 10.02 0.01
N TYR A 367 16.13 8.69 -0.09
CA TYR A 367 17.33 7.88 -0.38
C TYR A 367 17.89 8.17 -1.78
N ALA A 368 17.02 8.33 -2.79
CA ALA A 368 17.45 8.68 -4.14
C ALA A 368 18.08 10.07 -4.19
N TRP A 369 17.51 11.05 -3.47
CA TRP A 369 18.09 12.38 -3.32
C TRP A 369 19.52 12.30 -2.76
N ALA A 370 19.67 11.66 -1.60
CA ALA A 370 20.96 11.58 -0.92
C ALA A 370 21.99 10.77 -1.73
N THR A 371 21.56 9.70 -2.41
CA THR A 371 22.47 8.91 -3.28
C THR A 371 22.96 9.74 -4.45
N ALA A 372 22.09 10.48 -5.14
CA ALA A 372 22.48 11.36 -6.23
C ALA A 372 23.43 12.46 -5.73
N ARG A 373 23.15 13.05 -4.57
CA ARG A 373 24.03 14.04 -3.92
C ARG A 373 25.43 13.46 -3.62
N HIS A 374 25.46 12.24 -3.09
CA HIS A 374 26.71 11.54 -2.77
C HIS A 374 27.53 11.22 -4.03
N CYS A 375 26.86 10.86 -5.13
CA CYS A 375 27.52 10.55 -6.42
C CYS A 375 27.84 11.79 -7.28
N GLY A 376 27.33 12.98 -6.92
CA GLY A 376 27.48 14.20 -7.70
C GLY A 376 26.49 14.31 -8.87
N ASP A 377 25.40 13.54 -8.82
CA ASP A 377 24.32 13.57 -9.80
C ASP A 377 23.23 14.60 -9.39
N ASP A 378 22.22 14.82 -10.26
CA ASP A 378 21.09 15.69 -9.98
C ASP A 378 20.12 15.05 -8.98
N PRO A 379 20.03 15.55 -7.72
CA PRO A 379 19.20 14.99 -6.69
C PRO A 379 17.69 15.20 -6.96
N VAL A 380 17.31 16.30 -7.60
CA VAL A 380 15.91 16.61 -7.91
C VAL A 380 15.37 15.60 -8.92
N HIS A 381 16.10 15.35 -9.99
CA HIS A 381 15.72 14.37 -11.01
C HIS A 381 15.63 12.94 -10.42
N ALA A 382 16.58 12.56 -9.59
CA ALA A 382 16.58 11.25 -8.95
C ALA A 382 15.41 11.06 -7.99
N ALA A 383 15.06 12.08 -7.21
CA ALA A 383 13.95 12.08 -6.29
C ALA A 383 12.59 12.07 -7.02
N GLU A 384 12.42 12.91 -8.07
CA GLU A 384 11.19 12.98 -8.85
C GLU A 384 10.85 11.62 -9.46
N TYR A 385 11.84 10.89 -9.96
CA TYR A 385 11.65 9.55 -10.51
C TYR A 385 11.12 8.53 -9.48
N ARG A 386 11.38 8.72 -8.19
CA ARG A 386 10.89 7.87 -7.10
C ARG A 386 9.57 8.34 -6.53
N TRP A 387 9.42 9.66 -6.43
CA TRP A 387 8.22 10.28 -5.94
C TRP A 387 7.05 10.01 -6.88
N ARG A 388 7.22 10.31 -8.17
CA ARG A 388 6.19 10.13 -9.20
C ARG A 388 6.75 9.37 -10.40
N THR A 389 6.15 8.25 -10.74
CA THR A 389 6.49 7.47 -11.93
C THR A 389 5.23 7.03 -12.65
N ASN A 390 5.30 6.97 -14.00
CA ASN A 390 4.19 6.51 -14.84
C ASN A 390 4.14 4.98 -14.98
N ARG A 391 5.12 4.26 -14.43
CA ARG A 391 5.23 2.79 -14.58
C ARG A 391 4.64 2.02 -13.41
N TYR A 392 4.67 2.59 -12.21
CA TYR A 392 4.21 1.97 -10.97
C TYR A 392 3.62 3.06 -10.08
N PRO A 393 2.75 2.74 -9.11
CA PRO A 393 2.39 3.69 -8.07
C PRO A 393 3.64 4.25 -7.40
N GLY A 394 3.84 5.56 -7.52
CA GLY A 394 4.95 6.28 -6.87
C GLY A 394 4.74 6.39 -5.37
N GLU A 395 5.71 6.98 -4.66
CA GLU A 395 5.51 7.25 -3.24
C GLU A 395 4.43 8.33 -3.01
N ASP A 396 4.16 9.20 -3.99
CA ASP A 396 3.09 10.20 -3.99
C ASP A 396 1.67 9.60 -3.88
N GLN A 397 1.50 8.30 -4.20
CA GLN A 397 0.23 7.58 -4.16
C GLN A 397 0.11 6.64 -2.94
N GLN A 398 1.07 6.66 -2.03
CA GLN A 398 0.95 5.88 -0.79
C GLN A 398 -0.06 6.54 0.16
N PRO A 399 -0.96 5.79 0.81
CA PRO A 399 -2.03 6.34 1.65
C PRO A 399 -1.53 7.32 2.73
N ALA A 400 -0.37 7.04 3.34
CA ALA A 400 0.23 7.92 4.34
C ALA A 400 0.68 9.26 3.72
N HIS A 401 1.28 9.21 2.54
CA HIS A 401 1.76 10.39 1.83
C HIS A 401 0.61 11.23 1.29
N GLU A 402 -0.40 10.60 0.69
CA GLU A 402 -1.61 11.30 0.24
C GLU A 402 -2.35 11.97 1.41
N ARG A 403 -2.40 11.31 2.56
CA ARG A 403 -3.01 11.88 3.76
C ARG A 403 -2.23 13.08 4.29
N ALA A 404 -0.89 13.03 4.25
CA ALA A 404 -0.03 14.09 4.74
C ALA A 404 0.00 15.32 3.83
N TRP A 405 0.09 15.11 2.51
CA TRP A 405 0.39 16.17 1.54
C TRP A 405 -0.65 16.34 0.43
N GLY A 406 -1.69 15.54 0.43
CA GLY A 406 -2.73 15.53 -0.60
C GLY A 406 -2.46 14.53 -1.72
N PRO A 407 -3.52 14.15 -2.48
CA PRO A 407 -3.42 13.16 -3.53
C PRO A 407 -2.50 13.65 -4.66
N ARG A 408 -1.55 12.81 -5.05
CA ARG A 408 -0.58 13.11 -6.12
C ARG A 408 0.14 14.45 -5.94
N ALA A 409 0.53 14.79 -4.71
CA ALA A 409 1.25 16.00 -4.41
C ALA A 409 2.53 16.12 -5.25
N PRO A 410 2.88 17.27 -5.83
CA PRO A 410 4.13 17.47 -6.55
C PRO A 410 5.33 17.38 -5.59
N LEU A 411 6.51 16.97 -6.09
CA LEU A 411 7.74 16.90 -5.28
C LEU A 411 8.06 18.24 -4.58
N ALA A 412 7.75 19.36 -5.23
CA ALA A 412 7.92 20.70 -4.65
C ALA A 412 7.21 20.89 -3.29
N THR A 413 6.17 20.11 -3.00
CA THR A 413 5.51 20.11 -1.69
C THR A 413 6.45 19.62 -0.57
N LEU A 414 7.40 18.75 -0.88
CA LEU A 414 8.43 18.25 0.06
C LEU A 414 9.64 19.19 0.14
N MET A 415 9.87 19.97 -0.92
CA MET A 415 11.01 20.88 -1.09
C MET A 415 10.73 22.29 -0.54
N GLN A 416 9.96 22.39 0.54
CA GLN A 416 9.73 23.69 1.19
C GLN A 416 11.04 24.31 1.67
N PRO A 417 11.14 25.65 1.79
CA PRO A 417 12.30 26.31 2.38
C PRO A 417 12.62 25.77 3.78
N LEU A 418 13.89 25.78 4.13
CA LEU A 418 14.37 25.37 5.46
C LEU A 418 13.73 26.25 6.54
N ARG A 419 13.40 25.62 7.65
CA ARG A 419 12.99 26.32 8.88
C ARG A 419 14.21 26.49 9.79
N PRO A 420 14.19 27.46 10.73
CA PRO A 420 15.25 27.58 11.72
C PRO A 420 15.52 26.27 12.47
N GLY A 421 16.77 25.82 12.48
CA GLY A 421 17.21 24.55 13.08
C GLY A 421 17.15 23.33 12.14
N GLU A 422 16.76 23.52 10.87
CA GLU A 422 16.79 22.47 9.85
C GLU A 422 18.01 22.60 8.92
N GLU A 423 18.88 23.58 9.13
CA GLU A 423 20.03 23.87 8.28
C GLU A 423 20.95 22.65 8.16
N CYS A 424 21.32 22.33 6.94
CA CYS A 424 22.25 21.25 6.60
C CYS A 424 23.15 21.72 5.45
N ASP A 425 24.44 21.52 5.59
CA ASP A 425 25.42 21.99 4.61
C ASP A 425 25.12 21.47 3.20
N GLY A 426 25.07 22.40 2.24
CA GLY A 426 24.84 22.10 0.83
C GLY A 426 23.40 21.83 0.43
N GLU A 427 22.42 21.98 1.34
CA GLU A 427 21.00 21.81 1.06
C GLU A 427 20.23 23.11 1.32
N ASP A 428 19.29 23.45 0.43
CA ASP A 428 18.49 24.68 0.46
C ASP A 428 16.99 24.43 0.71
N ASN A 429 16.59 23.18 0.84
CA ASN A 429 15.20 22.78 1.04
C ASN A 429 15.07 21.65 2.06
N ARG A 430 13.87 21.49 2.60
CA ARG A 430 13.59 20.52 3.69
C ARG A 430 13.83 19.07 3.28
N LEU A 431 13.40 18.65 2.06
CA LEU A 431 13.64 17.28 1.58
C LEU A 431 15.14 16.97 1.56
N GLY A 432 15.93 17.87 0.98
CA GLY A 432 17.39 17.72 0.87
C GLY A 432 18.06 17.66 2.24
N ALA A 433 17.76 18.61 3.12
CA ALA A 433 18.33 18.67 4.46
C ALA A 433 18.05 17.42 5.30
N TYR A 434 16.79 16.96 5.31
CA TYR A 434 16.43 15.75 6.03
C TYR A 434 17.00 14.48 5.38
N ALA A 435 17.05 14.42 4.05
CA ALA A 435 17.66 13.32 3.33
C ALA A 435 19.18 13.24 3.61
N ALA A 436 19.86 14.37 3.61
CA ALA A 436 21.29 14.43 3.90
C ALA A 436 21.62 13.96 5.32
N ARG A 437 20.87 14.44 6.32
CA ARG A 437 21.05 14.05 7.73
C ARG A 437 20.80 12.55 7.95
N LEU A 438 19.79 11.98 7.31
CA LEU A 438 19.47 10.56 7.49
C LEU A 438 20.42 9.64 6.75
N TRP A 439 20.75 9.95 5.48
CA TRP A 439 21.34 8.98 4.58
C TRP A 439 22.83 9.19 4.33
N LEU A 440 23.35 10.44 4.28
CA LEU A 440 24.76 10.66 3.91
C LEU A 440 25.76 9.99 4.86
N PRO A 441 25.54 9.97 6.21
CA PRO A 441 26.47 9.27 7.10
C PRO A 441 26.57 7.77 6.81
N MET A 442 25.45 7.15 6.42
CA MET A 442 25.40 5.74 6.02
C MET A 442 26.08 5.51 4.67
N LEU A 443 25.79 6.34 3.65
CA LEU A 443 26.37 6.22 2.31
C LEU A 443 27.88 6.41 2.31
N ARG A 444 28.43 7.25 3.19
CA ARG A 444 29.87 7.42 3.37
C ARG A 444 30.53 6.22 4.06
N ALA A 445 29.78 5.51 4.90
CA ALA A 445 30.25 4.28 5.55
C ALA A 445 30.07 3.03 4.67
N GLU A 446 29.39 3.16 3.50
CA GLU A 446 29.17 2.07 2.54
C GLU A 446 30.49 1.78 1.79
N GLY A 447 30.80 0.49 1.65
CA GLY A 447 32.00 0.07 0.90
C GLY A 447 33.32 0.15 1.67
N SER A 448 33.37 0.60 2.91
CA SER A 448 34.55 0.47 3.77
C SER A 448 34.80 -0.99 4.10
N THR A 449 35.34 -1.74 3.15
CA THR A 449 35.78 -3.13 3.35
C THR A 449 37.06 -3.10 4.20
N VAL A 450 37.00 -3.70 5.39
CA VAL A 450 38.20 -4.19 6.09
C VAL A 450 38.59 -5.54 5.55
#